data_d1c283771b296c1778c63c6d6a2bec2b
#
_entry.id   d1c283771b296c1778c63c6d6a2bec2b
#
_cell.length_a   1.000
_cell.length_b   1.000
_cell.length_c   1.000
_cell.angle_alpha   90.00
_cell.angle_beta   90.00
_cell.angle_gamma   90.00
#
_symmetry.space_group_name_H-M   'P 1'
#
loop_
_entity.id
_entity.type
_entity.pdbx_description
1 polymer ?
#
loop_
_entity_poly.entity_id
_entity_poly.type
_entity_poly.pdbx_seq_one_letter_code
_entity_poly.pdbx_strand_id
1 'polypeptide(L)'
;EVEDYFKQVDLAQGEKLQPGAKVGDFIVDPLPAVDLGRIDAQSAKQVIFQKVRDAERERQYEEFKDRAGEIITGVIKSVEFGHVIVNLGRAEGVIRRDAQIPREVARVGERVRALILKVERQNRGPQIFLSRAHPDFMKKLFAQEVPEIYDGIITIMAAARDPGSRAKIGVISRDSSIDPVGACVGMKGSRVQAVVQEMQ
;
A
#
# COMPACT_ATOMS: atom_id res chain seq x y z
N GLU A 1 -44.95 -1.07 28.33
CA GLU A 1 -45.18 -0.49 27.01
C GLU A 1 -44.14 -1.06 26.07
N VAL A 2 -44.54 -1.54 24.89
CA VAL A 2 -43.67 -2.14 23.89
C VAL A 2 -43.07 -0.97 23.05
N GLU A 3 -41.75 -0.80 23.10
CA GLU A 3 -41.06 0.24 22.33
C GLU A 3 -40.69 -0.24 20.91
N ASP A 4 -40.39 -1.54 20.75
CA ASP A 4 -40.02 -2.14 19.46
C ASP A 4 -40.77 -3.43 19.23
N TYR A 5 -41.81 -3.38 18.39
CA TYR A 5 -42.67 -4.53 18.05
C TYR A 5 -41.95 -5.68 17.31
N PHE A 6 -40.74 -5.47 16.82
CA PHE A 6 -39.93 -6.52 16.18
C PHE A 6 -39.09 -7.30 17.18
N LYS A 7 -38.80 -6.72 18.34
CA LYS A 7 -37.92 -7.31 19.35
C LYS A 7 -38.57 -7.52 20.70
N GLN A 8 -39.75 -6.96 20.92
CA GLN A 8 -40.47 -7.03 22.17
C GLN A 8 -41.91 -7.47 21.95
N VAL A 9 -42.41 -8.24 22.88
CA VAL A 9 -43.83 -8.67 22.90
C VAL A 9 -44.46 -8.17 24.20
N ASP A 10 -45.77 -7.93 24.19
CA ASP A 10 -46.48 -7.57 25.39
C ASP A 10 -46.62 -8.78 26.35
N LEU A 11 -46.92 -8.51 27.61
CA LEU A 11 -47.01 -9.55 28.63
C LEU A 11 -48.07 -10.62 28.31
N ALA A 12 -49.18 -10.22 27.68
CA ALA A 12 -50.26 -11.14 27.31
C ALA A 12 -49.88 -12.09 26.17
N GLN A 13 -49.05 -11.62 25.26
CA GLN A 13 -48.46 -12.45 24.21
C GLN A 13 -47.28 -13.27 24.75
N GLY A 14 -46.49 -12.72 25.64
CA GLY A 14 -45.39 -13.40 26.30
C GLY A 14 -45.84 -14.61 27.13
N GLU A 15 -46.91 -14.47 27.89
CA GLU A 15 -47.50 -15.57 28.67
C GLU A 15 -48.08 -16.72 27.79
N LYS A 16 -48.54 -16.40 26.58
CA LYS A 16 -49.00 -17.43 25.60
C LYS A 16 -47.80 -18.20 24.99
N LEU A 17 -46.69 -17.55 24.80
CA LEU A 17 -45.50 -18.16 24.24
C LEU A 17 -44.69 -18.93 25.28
N GLN A 18 -44.61 -18.40 26.48
CA GLN A 18 -43.92 -19.03 27.61
C GLN A 18 -44.73 -18.84 28.89
N PRO A 19 -45.46 -19.87 29.36
CA PRO A 19 -46.24 -19.77 30.58
C PRO A 19 -45.39 -19.35 31.81
N GLY A 20 -45.81 -18.28 32.47
CA GLY A 20 -45.11 -17.74 33.63
C GLY A 20 -44.08 -16.69 33.32
N ALA A 21 -43.97 -16.20 32.07
CA ALA A 21 -43.08 -15.11 31.72
C ALA A 21 -43.43 -13.79 32.45
N LYS A 22 -42.42 -13.07 32.87
CA LYS A 22 -42.54 -11.78 33.53
C LYS A 22 -41.99 -10.67 32.69
N VAL A 23 -42.37 -9.44 32.98
CA VAL A 23 -41.79 -8.26 32.30
C VAL A 23 -40.30 -8.23 32.53
N GLY A 24 -39.53 -8.19 31.42
CA GLY A 24 -38.06 -8.21 31.41
C GLY A 24 -37.47 -9.60 31.13
N ASP A 25 -38.25 -10.66 31.02
CA ASP A 25 -37.78 -11.97 30.62
C ASP A 25 -37.55 -12.03 29.10
N PHE A 26 -36.61 -12.89 28.71
CA PHE A 26 -36.33 -13.17 27.29
C PHE A 26 -37.13 -14.43 26.84
N ILE A 27 -37.87 -14.29 25.77
CA ILE A 27 -38.51 -15.42 25.09
C ILE A 27 -37.59 -15.89 23.97
N VAL A 28 -37.14 -17.13 24.05
CA VAL A 28 -36.28 -17.73 23.04
C VAL A 28 -37.14 -18.60 22.13
N ASP A 29 -37.27 -18.20 20.86
CA ASP A 29 -37.90 -19.00 19.83
C ASP A 29 -36.81 -19.78 19.08
N PRO A 30 -36.78 -21.14 19.19
CA PRO A 30 -35.76 -21.91 18.49
C PRO A 30 -36.12 -21.92 16.99
N LEU A 31 -35.22 -21.27 16.22
CA LEU A 31 -35.33 -21.31 14.77
C LEU A 31 -35.10 -22.75 14.26
N PRO A 32 -35.87 -23.19 13.25
CA PRO A 32 -35.64 -24.50 12.65
C PRO A 32 -34.19 -24.56 12.08
N ALA A 33 -33.55 -25.71 12.25
CA ALA A 33 -32.25 -25.95 11.66
C ALA A 33 -32.32 -25.76 10.15
N VAL A 34 -31.47 -24.80 9.64
CA VAL A 34 -31.37 -24.59 8.20
C VAL A 34 -30.54 -25.75 7.64
N ASP A 35 -31.17 -26.57 6.80
CA ASP A 35 -30.49 -27.63 6.07
C ASP A 35 -29.69 -26.97 4.91
N LEU A 36 -28.40 -26.84 5.12
CA LEU A 36 -27.50 -26.24 4.13
C LEU A 36 -27.16 -27.26 3.05
N GLY A 37 -27.76 -27.11 1.89
CA GLY A 37 -27.45 -27.90 0.71
C GLY A 37 -26.02 -27.63 0.19
N ARG A 38 -25.55 -28.44 -0.79
CA ARG A 38 -24.22 -28.29 -1.40
C ARG A 38 -24.00 -26.90 -2.01
N ILE A 39 -25.03 -26.27 -2.57
CA ILE A 39 -24.99 -24.94 -3.18
C ILE A 39 -24.73 -23.88 -2.09
N ASP A 40 -25.46 -24.00 -0.96
CA ASP A 40 -25.30 -23.07 0.16
C ASP A 40 -23.92 -23.18 0.80
N ALA A 41 -23.39 -24.40 0.94
CA ALA A 41 -22.05 -24.65 1.42
C ALA A 41 -20.98 -24.04 0.50
N GLN A 42 -21.14 -24.13 -0.83
CA GLN A 42 -20.25 -23.49 -1.79
C GLN A 42 -20.35 -21.97 -1.73
N SER A 43 -21.54 -21.43 -1.63
CA SER A 43 -21.78 -19.98 -1.48
C SER A 43 -21.16 -19.45 -0.19
N ALA A 44 -21.35 -20.15 0.93
CA ALA A 44 -20.73 -19.80 2.20
C ALA A 44 -19.18 -19.80 2.12
N LYS A 45 -18.59 -20.83 1.49
CA LYS A 45 -17.15 -20.89 1.25
C LYS A 45 -16.66 -19.70 0.43
N GLN A 46 -17.38 -19.35 -0.63
CA GLN A 46 -17.01 -18.20 -1.48
C GLN A 46 -17.06 -16.88 -0.69
N VAL A 47 -18.11 -16.67 0.13
CA VAL A 47 -18.24 -15.49 0.99
C VAL A 47 -17.11 -15.43 2.02
N ILE A 48 -16.76 -16.55 2.64
CA ILE A 48 -15.64 -16.63 3.60
C ILE A 48 -14.33 -16.22 2.92
N PHE A 49 -14.01 -16.80 1.76
CA PHE A 49 -12.80 -16.43 1.02
C PHE A 49 -12.79 -14.96 0.62
N GLN A 50 -13.96 -14.41 0.22
CA GLN A 50 -14.04 -12.98 -0.10
C GLN A 50 -13.76 -12.12 1.15
N LYS A 51 -14.37 -12.45 2.29
CA LYS A 51 -14.14 -11.71 3.54
C LYS A 51 -12.70 -11.79 4.04
N VAL A 52 -12.06 -12.96 3.90
CA VAL A 52 -10.63 -13.09 4.23
C VAL A 52 -9.77 -12.22 3.32
N ARG A 53 -10.03 -12.22 2.01
CA ARG A 53 -9.32 -11.34 1.07
C ARG A 53 -9.53 -9.86 1.38
N ASP A 54 -10.75 -9.46 1.70
CA ASP A 54 -11.07 -8.07 2.04
C ASP A 54 -10.30 -7.64 3.32
N ALA A 55 -10.23 -8.51 4.32
CA ALA A 55 -9.48 -8.25 5.55
C ALA A 55 -7.96 -8.18 5.30
N GLU A 56 -7.40 -9.06 4.45
CA GLU A 56 -5.99 -9.01 4.05
C GLU A 56 -5.67 -7.72 3.32
N ARG A 57 -6.54 -7.26 2.42
CA ARG A 57 -6.38 -6.02 1.67
C ARG A 57 -6.43 -4.80 2.57
N GLU A 58 -7.37 -4.76 3.51
CA GLU A 58 -7.44 -3.66 4.48
C GLU A 58 -6.18 -3.61 5.35
N ARG A 59 -5.69 -4.77 5.80
CA ARG A 59 -4.43 -4.84 6.54
C ARG A 59 -3.23 -4.33 5.73
N GLN A 60 -3.14 -4.72 4.44
CA GLN A 60 -2.09 -4.22 3.54
C GLN A 60 -2.19 -2.70 3.37
N TYR A 61 -3.40 -2.16 3.19
CA TYR A 61 -3.61 -0.72 3.08
C TYR A 61 -3.14 0.00 4.36
N GLU A 62 -3.54 -0.47 5.54
CA GLU A 62 -3.15 0.12 6.82
C GLU A 62 -1.62 0.08 7.05
N GLU A 63 -0.95 -0.99 6.62
CA GLU A 63 0.51 -1.14 6.74
C GLU A 63 1.27 -0.14 5.84
N PHE A 64 0.74 0.20 4.67
CA PHE A 64 1.45 0.99 3.66
C PHE A 64 0.94 2.42 3.48
N LYS A 65 -0.24 2.79 3.99
CA LYS A 65 -0.87 4.12 3.76
C LYS A 65 0.02 5.30 4.11
N ASP A 66 0.79 5.21 5.20
CA ASP A 66 1.63 6.29 5.71
C ASP A 66 3.06 6.25 5.11
N ARG A 67 3.35 5.27 4.26
CA ARG A 67 4.68 5.08 3.65
C ARG A 67 4.79 5.68 2.25
N ALA A 68 3.81 6.47 1.82
CA ALA A 68 3.91 7.21 0.56
C ALA A 68 5.13 8.15 0.58
N GLY A 69 5.90 8.15 -0.50
CA GLY A 69 7.15 8.89 -0.60
C GLY A 69 8.40 8.16 -0.07
N GLU A 70 8.29 6.92 0.40
CA GLU A 70 9.43 6.08 0.75
C GLU A 70 9.92 5.25 -0.45
N ILE A 71 11.22 4.91 -0.44
CA ILE A 71 11.77 3.90 -1.36
C ILE A 71 11.57 2.53 -0.74
N ILE A 72 11.00 1.62 -1.53
CA ILE A 72 10.86 0.23 -1.16
C ILE A 72 11.58 -0.67 -2.17
N THR A 73 12.12 -1.78 -1.68
CA THR A 73 12.71 -2.83 -2.50
C THR A 73 11.77 -4.01 -2.57
N GLY A 74 11.53 -4.51 -3.76
CA GLY A 74 10.74 -5.70 -4.00
C GLY A 74 11.35 -6.60 -5.06
N VAL A 75 10.68 -7.70 -5.35
CA VAL A 75 11.05 -8.65 -6.41
C VAL A 75 9.98 -8.61 -7.50
N ILE A 76 10.40 -8.51 -8.74
CA ILE A 76 9.47 -8.51 -9.89
C ILE A 76 8.80 -9.88 -9.97
N LYS A 77 7.47 -9.90 -9.84
CA LYS A 77 6.63 -11.10 -9.88
C LYS A 77 6.17 -11.44 -11.29
N SER A 78 5.69 -10.44 -12.01
CA SER A 78 5.22 -10.57 -13.39
C SER A 78 5.27 -9.23 -14.12
N VAL A 79 5.20 -9.32 -15.44
CA VAL A 79 5.00 -8.16 -16.32
C VAL A 79 3.73 -8.40 -17.12
N GLU A 80 2.69 -7.61 -16.86
CA GLU A 80 1.36 -7.78 -17.42
C GLU A 80 0.91 -6.50 -18.12
N PHE A 81 0.58 -6.59 -19.41
CA PHE A 81 0.13 -5.45 -20.21
C PHE A 81 1.07 -4.22 -20.15
N GLY A 82 2.37 -4.45 -19.98
CA GLY A 82 3.38 -3.40 -19.83
C GLY A 82 3.47 -2.80 -18.42
N HIS A 83 2.71 -3.30 -17.45
CA HIS A 83 2.83 -2.97 -16.05
C HIS A 83 3.70 -4.01 -15.34
N VAL A 84 4.57 -3.58 -14.43
CA VAL A 84 5.41 -4.46 -13.63
C VAL A 84 4.76 -4.68 -12.27
N ILE A 85 4.46 -5.92 -11.95
CA ILE A 85 3.96 -6.32 -10.63
C ILE A 85 5.14 -6.70 -9.76
N VAL A 86 5.25 -6.05 -8.61
CA VAL A 86 6.36 -6.20 -7.67
C VAL A 86 5.85 -6.83 -6.38
N ASN A 87 6.47 -7.92 -5.96
CA ASN A 87 6.23 -8.53 -4.66
C ASN A 87 7.03 -7.78 -3.58
N LEU A 88 6.34 -7.21 -2.61
CA LEU A 88 6.89 -6.46 -1.48
C LEU A 88 6.94 -7.30 -0.19
N GLY A 89 6.76 -8.61 -0.29
CA GLY A 89 6.70 -9.55 0.82
C GLY A 89 5.26 -9.85 1.23
N ARG A 90 4.60 -8.93 1.92
CA ARG A 90 3.21 -9.13 2.37
C ARG A 90 2.16 -8.48 1.46
N ALA A 91 2.60 -7.66 0.51
CA ALA A 91 1.75 -6.94 -0.41
C ALA A 91 2.32 -6.97 -1.82
N GLU A 92 1.50 -6.60 -2.79
CA GLU A 92 1.92 -6.43 -4.18
C GLU A 92 1.79 -4.95 -4.55
N GLY A 93 2.84 -4.44 -5.20
CA GLY A 93 2.85 -3.11 -5.80
C GLY A 93 2.84 -3.18 -7.31
N VAL A 94 2.41 -2.11 -7.96
CA VAL A 94 2.43 -1.99 -9.42
C VAL A 94 3.25 -0.78 -9.85
N ILE A 95 4.19 -1.00 -10.76
CA ILE A 95 4.84 0.07 -11.52
C ILE A 95 4.14 0.15 -12.87
N ARG A 96 3.36 1.20 -13.07
CA ARG A 96 2.67 1.44 -14.35
C ARG A 96 3.66 1.75 -15.45
N ARG A 97 3.27 1.56 -16.70
CA ARG A 97 4.11 1.82 -17.86
C ARG A 97 4.68 3.25 -17.90
N ASP A 98 3.88 4.23 -17.54
CA ASP A 98 4.26 5.66 -17.44
C ASP A 98 5.16 5.99 -16.25
N ALA A 99 5.21 5.08 -15.26
CA ALA A 99 6.02 5.20 -14.05
C ALA A 99 7.34 4.41 -14.11
N GLN A 100 7.63 3.75 -15.23
CA GLN A 100 8.87 3.02 -15.51
C GLN A 100 9.92 3.93 -16.14
N ILE A 101 11.18 3.53 -16.04
CA ILE A 101 12.26 4.18 -16.80
C ILE A 101 12.19 3.66 -18.24
N PRO A 102 12.15 4.54 -19.26
CA PRO A 102 12.20 4.12 -20.65
C PRO A 102 13.44 3.25 -20.96
N ARG A 103 13.24 2.16 -21.68
CA ARG A 103 14.29 1.18 -22.07
C ARG A 103 14.80 0.29 -20.92
N GLU A 104 14.33 0.46 -19.68
CA GLU A 104 14.62 -0.47 -18.61
C GLU A 104 13.88 -1.80 -18.87
N VAL A 105 14.63 -2.90 -18.85
CA VAL A 105 14.07 -4.24 -19.05
C VAL A 105 13.78 -4.87 -17.69
N ALA A 106 12.50 -4.96 -17.36
CA ALA A 106 12.06 -5.63 -16.13
C ALA A 106 12.04 -7.16 -16.35
N ARG A 107 12.83 -7.91 -15.59
CA ARG A 107 12.87 -9.37 -15.62
C ARG A 107 12.27 -9.95 -14.36
N VAL A 108 11.44 -10.97 -14.53
CA VAL A 108 10.83 -11.70 -13.40
C VAL A 108 11.94 -12.31 -12.52
N GLY A 109 11.82 -12.13 -11.21
CA GLY A 109 12.79 -12.58 -10.22
C GLY A 109 13.88 -11.57 -9.88
N GLU A 110 14.04 -10.50 -10.64
CA GLU A 110 14.99 -9.43 -10.31
C GLU A 110 14.48 -8.54 -9.17
N ARG A 111 15.41 -8.03 -8.38
CA ARG A 111 15.12 -7.02 -7.35
C ARG A 111 14.99 -5.65 -8.00
N VAL A 112 13.97 -4.91 -7.59
CA VAL A 112 13.73 -3.55 -8.04
C VAL A 112 13.51 -2.64 -6.85
N ARG A 113 14.09 -1.45 -6.90
CA ARG A 113 13.83 -0.34 -5.96
C ARG A 113 12.87 0.63 -6.62
N ALA A 114 11.87 1.07 -5.90
CA ALA A 114 10.91 2.03 -6.43
C ALA A 114 10.38 2.93 -5.31
N LEU A 115 9.92 4.11 -5.69
CA LEU A 115 9.22 5.04 -4.81
C LEU A 115 7.75 4.63 -4.68
N ILE A 116 7.23 4.60 -3.47
CA ILE A 116 5.79 4.49 -3.24
C ILE A 116 5.17 5.85 -3.57
N LEU A 117 4.45 5.94 -4.71
CA LEU A 117 3.76 7.17 -5.11
C LEU A 117 2.53 7.43 -4.25
N LYS A 118 1.71 6.40 -4.13
CA LYS A 118 0.44 6.44 -3.39
C LYS A 118 -0.03 5.05 -3.05
N VAL A 119 -0.86 4.98 -2.03
CA VAL A 119 -1.57 3.78 -1.62
C VAL A 119 -3.06 4.07 -1.64
N GLU A 120 -3.82 3.28 -2.36
CA GLU A 120 -5.27 3.50 -2.54
C GLU A 120 -6.03 2.22 -2.18
N ARG A 121 -7.16 2.39 -1.49
CA ARG A 121 -8.09 1.28 -1.29
C ARG A 121 -8.72 0.91 -2.62
N GLN A 122 -8.47 -0.30 -3.08
CA GLN A 122 -9.06 -0.84 -4.29
C GLN A 122 -9.70 -2.20 -4.00
N ASN A 123 -10.85 -2.45 -4.59
CA ASN A 123 -11.54 -3.73 -4.44
C ASN A 123 -10.87 -4.85 -5.27
N ARG A 124 -10.14 -4.49 -6.32
CA ARG A 124 -9.44 -5.44 -7.21
C ARG A 124 -8.09 -4.84 -7.65
N GLY A 125 -7.08 -5.72 -7.82
CA GLY A 125 -5.74 -5.31 -8.28
C GLY A 125 -4.83 -4.78 -7.16
N PRO A 126 -3.60 -4.39 -7.46
CA PRO A 126 -2.65 -3.84 -6.49
C PRO A 126 -3.13 -2.51 -5.91
N GLN A 127 -2.90 -2.30 -4.61
CA GLN A 127 -3.25 -1.07 -3.90
C GLN A 127 -2.08 -0.09 -3.80
N ILE A 128 -0.85 -0.57 -3.99
CA ILE A 128 0.39 0.18 -3.83
C ILE A 128 0.91 0.54 -5.22
N PHE A 129 0.93 1.85 -5.51
CA PHE A 129 1.43 2.38 -6.78
C PHE A 129 2.87 2.82 -6.61
N LEU A 130 3.75 2.23 -7.40
CA LEU A 130 5.18 2.45 -7.38
C LEU A 130 5.64 3.25 -8.60
N SER A 131 6.74 3.99 -8.47
CA SER A 131 7.38 4.67 -9.59
C SER A 131 8.90 4.63 -9.51
N ARG A 132 9.52 4.48 -10.68
CA ARG A 132 10.96 4.67 -10.89
C ARG A 132 11.25 5.95 -11.71
N ALA A 133 10.23 6.51 -12.34
CA ALA A 133 10.34 7.72 -13.17
C ALA A 133 10.18 9.03 -12.39
N HIS A 134 9.49 9.03 -11.25
CA HIS A 134 9.16 10.24 -10.51
C HIS A 134 10.41 10.99 -9.98
N PRO A 135 10.46 12.33 -10.04
CA PRO A 135 11.60 13.11 -9.53
C PRO A 135 11.91 12.85 -8.04
N ASP A 136 10.91 12.59 -7.24
CA ASP A 136 11.11 12.31 -5.80
C ASP A 136 11.83 10.98 -5.55
N PHE A 137 11.78 10.03 -6.49
CA PHE A 137 12.61 8.83 -6.42
C PHE A 137 14.10 9.21 -6.36
N MET A 138 14.53 10.09 -7.25
CA MET A 138 15.90 10.61 -7.26
C MET A 138 16.25 11.37 -5.97
N LYS A 139 15.37 12.25 -5.47
CA LYS A 139 15.59 12.97 -4.21
C LYS A 139 15.82 12.03 -3.05
N LYS A 140 15.03 10.96 -2.97
CA LYS A 140 15.16 9.94 -1.91
C LYS A 140 16.42 9.09 -2.06
N LEU A 141 16.85 8.79 -3.29
CA LEU A 141 18.14 8.12 -3.52
C LEU A 141 19.30 9.00 -3.05
N PHE A 142 19.30 10.28 -3.39
CA PHE A 142 20.32 11.20 -2.88
C PHE A 142 20.33 11.30 -1.36
N ALA A 143 19.16 11.31 -0.72
CA ALA A 143 19.08 11.31 0.75
C ALA A 143 19.62 10.02 1.38
N GLN A 144 19.62 8.90 0.68
CA GLN A 144 20.24 7.66 1.14
C GLN A 144 21.76 7.62 0.93
N GLU A 145 22.25 8.19 -0.18
CA GLU A 145 23.66 8.16 -0.54
C GLU A 145 24.48 9.33 0.04
N VAL A 146 23.82 10.43 0.42
CA VAL A 146 24.46 11.67 0.90
C VAL A 146 24.05 11.91 2.35
N PRO A 147 24.93 11.60 3.33
CA PRO A 147 24.63 11.79 4.76
C PRO A 147 24.24 13.21 5.11
N GLU A 148 24.86 14.20 4.49
CA GLU A 148 24.60 15.62 4.73
C GLU A 148 23.16 16.04 4.32
N ILE A 149 22.54 15.32 3.38
CA ILE A 149 21.12 15.49 3.05
C ILE A 149 20.25 14.79 4.11
N TYR A 150 20.64 13.60 4.54
CA TYR A 150 19.93 12.85 5.58
C TYR A 150 19.89 13.65 6.89
N ASP A 151 21.01 14.24 7.28
CA ASP A 151 21.15 15.04 8.49
C ASP A 151 20.52 16.45 8.36
N GLY A 152 19.99 16.80 7.19
CA GLY A 152 19.30 18.07 6.93
C GLY A 152 20.24 19.28 6.82
N ILE A 153 21.55 19.09 6.71
CA ILE A 153 22.54 20.14 6.45
C ILE A 153 22.39 20.66 5.03
N ILE A 154 22.23 19.73 4.07
CA ILE A 154 21.96 20.04 2.66
C ILE A 154 20.50 19.75 2.37
N THR A 155 19.84 20.66 1.69
CA THR A 155 18.45 20.53 1.27
C THR A 155 18.35 20.51 -0.25
N ILE A 156 17.60 19.55 -0.80
CA ILE A 156 17.25 19.54 -2.23
C ILE A 156 16.05 20.45 -2.43
N MET A 157 16.24 21.60 -3.03
CA MET A 157 15.22 22.61 -3.27
C MET A 157 14.33 22.26 -4.47
N ALA A 158 14.93 21.74 -5.52
CA ALA A 158 14.24 21.40 -6.76
C ALA A 158 14.87 20.17 -7.41
N ALA A 159 14.04 19.42 -8.11
CA ALA A 159 14.48 18.30 -8.94
C ALA A 159 13.65 18.25 -10.23
N ALA A 160 14.35 18.11 -11.35
CA ALA A 160 13.74 17.90 -12.65
C ALA A 160 14.40 16.68 -13.30
N ARG A 161 13.60 15.82 -13.89
CA ARG A 161 14.08 14.56 -14.45
C ARG A 161 13.39 14.25 -15.78
N ASP A 162 14.21 13.84 -16.74
CA ASP A 162 13.80 13.17 -17.95
C ASP A 162 14.27 11.71 -17.81
N PRO A 163 13.35 10.77 -17.44
CA PRO A 163 13.72 9.42 -17.04
C PRO A 163 14.47 8.67 -18.15
N GLY A 164 15.61 8.05 -17.80
CA GLY A 164 16.47 7.34 -18.76
C GLY A 164 17.31 8.24 -19.67
N SER A 165 17.34 9.56 -19.41
CA SER A 165 18.13 10.53 -20.21
C SER A 165 18.98 11.41 -19.31
N ARG A 166 18.36 12.31 -18.55
CA ARG A 166 19.07 13.27 -17.68
C ARG A 166 18.24 13.69 -16.49
N ALA A 167 18.94 14.20 -15.48
CA ALA A 167 18.30 14.79 -14.32
C ALA A 167 19.09 16.01 -13.82
N LYS A 168 18.42 16.93 -13.15
CA LYS A 168 19.02 18.09 -12.50
C LYS A 168 18.41 18.23 -11.11
N ILE A 169 19.27 18.52 -10.12
CA ILE A 169 18.86 18.88 -8.77
C ILE A 169 19.42 20.24 -8.41
N GLY A 170 18.63 21.04 -7.70
CA GLY A 170 19.07 22.27 -7.07
C GLY A 170 19.24 22.01 -5.58
N VAL A 171 20.44 22.22 -5.06
CA VAL A 171 20.80 21.97 -3.66
C VAL A 171 21.28 23.24 -2.98
N ILE A 172 21.00 23.37 -1.69
CA ILE A 172 21.49 24.45 -0.84
C ILE A 172 22.02 23.87 0.46
N SER A 173 23.13 24.41 0.96
CA SER A 173 23.64 24.10 2.29
C SER A 173 23.21 25.16 3.30
N ARG A 174 22.86 24.72 4.51
CA ARG A 174 22.66 25.61 5.66
C ARG A 174 23.98 26.02 6.31
N ASP A 175 25.02 25.23 6.09
CA ASP A 175 26.36 25.48 6.58
C ASP A 175 27.23 26.04 5.43
N SER A 176 27.69 27.26 5.58
CA SER A 176 28.54 27.94 4.58
C SER A 176 29.89 27.28 4.36
N SER A 177 30.35 26.43 5.27
CA SER A 177 31.61 25.68 5.15
C SER A 177 31.49 24.43 4.27
N ILE A 178 30.27 24.00 3.95
CA ILE A 178 30.02 22.77 3.17
C ILE A 178 29.56 23.14 1.76
N ASP A 179 30.35 22.71 0.76
CA ASP A 179 29.94 22.78 -0.64
C ASP A 179 28.83 21.73 -0.92
N PRO A 180 27.58 22.16 -1.17
CA PRO A 180 26.47 21.23 -1.38
C PRO A 180 26.59 20.40 -2.66
N VAL A 181 27.25 20.94 -3.68
CA VAL A 181 27.45 20.22 -4.95
C VAL A 181 28.54 19.17 -4.78
N GLY A 182 29.67 19.53 -4.20
CA GLY A 182 30.76 18.60 -3.92
C GLY A 182 30.34 17.45 -3.03
N ALA A 183 29.54 17.72 -2.00
CA ALA A 183 28.98 16.67 -1.11
C ALA A 183 28.07 15.69 -1.85
N CYS A 184 27.21 16.16 -2.75
CA CYS A 184 26.35 15.31 -3.57
C CYS A 184 27.13 14.49 -4.60
N VAL A 185 28.19 15.06 -5.18
CA VAL A 185 29.05 14.35 -6.13
C VAL A 185 29.86 13.26 -5.43
N GLY A 186 30.41 13.59 -4.26
CA GLY A 186 31.23 12.68 -3.49
C GLY A 186 32.65 12.51 -4.06
N MET A 187 33.49 11.75 -3.34
CA MET A 187 34.86 11.52 -3.78
C MET A 187 34.90 10.79 -5.12
N LYS A 188 35.57 11.40 -6.11
CA LYS A 188 35.66 10.89 -7.50
C LYS A 188 34.29 10.58 -8.13
N GLY A 189 33.22 11.23 -7.68
CA GLY A 189 31.88 11.01 -8.19
C GLY A 189 31.15 9.77 -7.64
N SER A 190 31.66 9.13 -6.60
CA SER A 190 31.13 7.86 -6.10
C SER A 190 29.64 7.90 -5.72
N ARG A 191 29.21 8.99 -5.05
CA ARG A 191 27.83 9.13 -4.59
C ARG A 191 26.88 9.37 -5.75
N VAL A 192 27.22 10.29 -6.65
CA VAL A 192 26.39 10.54 -7.83
C VAL A 192 26.32 9.33 -8.76
N GLN A 193 27.42 8.57 -8.91
CA GLN A 193 27.41 7.34 -9.71
C GLN A 193 26.52 6.27 -9.12
N ALA A 194 26.47 6.09 -7.80
CA ALA A 194 25.53 5.16 -7.15
C ALA A 194 24.07 5.50 -7.48
N VAL A 195 23.72 6.78 -7.43
CA VAL A 195 22.38 7.24 -7.83
C VAL A 195 22.13 7.04 -9.31
N VAL A 196 23.08 7.37 -10.18
CA VAL A 196 22.96 7.22 -11.64
C VAL A 196 22.79 5.75 -12.02
N GLN A 197 23.54 4.83 -11.41
CA GLN A 197 23.42 3.39 -11.66
C GLN A 197 22.02 2.85 -11.32
N GLU A 198 21.41 3.34 -10.24
CA GLU A 198 20.06 2.95 -9.87
C GLU A 198 19.01 3.55 -10.83
N MET A 199 19.27 4.73 -11.37
CA MET A 199 18.31 5.46 -12.21
C MET A 199 18.43 5.13 -13.71
N GLN A 200 19.49 4.43 -14.13
CA GLN A 200 19.89 4.08 -15.51
C GLN A 200 20.04 5.25 -16.46
#